data_72b379a240ca2247f2b1cf218aba9df2
#
_entry.id   72b379a240ca2247f2b1cf218aba9df2
#
_cell.length_a   1.000
_cell.length_b   1.000
_cell.length_c   1.000
_cell.angle_alpha   90.00
_cell.angle_beta   90.00
_cell.angle_gamma   90.00
#
_symmetry.space_group_name_H-M   'P 1'
#
loop_
_entity.id
_entity.type
_entity.pdbx_description
1 polymer ?
#
loop_
_entity_poly.entity_id
_entity_poly.type
_entity_poly.pdbx_seq_one_letter_code
_entity_poly.pdbx_strand_id
1 'polypeptide(L)'
;SDLLIHLSGEQMGKKASEVIKGESLDVLIGSIPGPEKDEDDKDIKERVKANILTILSQEYGVDEDDFLSAEIEVVPAGEARDYGLDRSMIMGYGHDDRVCAYPSYRAMLEIDGAPEYTSVCLLVDKEEIGSVGASGMQSRFFENCVAEVMNLAGDYSELAVRRALKNSKVLSSDVSAAFDPNYPSVMEKKNSAYFGKGLVFNKYTGARGKSGSNDANAEYVARLRN
;
A
#
# COMPACT_ATOMS: atom_id res chain seq x y z
N SER A 1 7.77 20.25 -4.96
CA SER A 1 8.80 19.99 -6.00
C SER A 1 8.16 19.57 -7.31
N ASP A 2 7.65 20.50 -8.01
CA ASP A 2 7.06 20.34 -9.32
C ASP A 2 7.93 21.04 -10.38
N LEU A 3 7.65 20.73 -11.64
CA LEU A 3 8.35 21.35 -12.77
C LEU A 3 7.70 22.68 -13.13
N LEU A 4 7.56 23.60 -12.16
CA LEU A 4 7.05 24.93 -12.40
C LEU A 4 7.97 25.68 -13.34
N ILE A 5 7.49 26.06 -14.50
CA ILE A 5 8.29 26.59 -15.61
C ILE A 5 9.18 27.80 -15.21
N HIS A 6 8.72 28.62 -14.29
CA HIS A 6 9.47 29.78 -13.81
C HIS A 6 10.66 29.43 -12.91
N LEU A 7 10.70 28.23 -12.34
CA LEU A 7 11.69 27.78 -11.38
C LEU A 7 12.43 26.51 -11.83
N SER A 8 11.96 25.84 -12.87
CA SER A 8 12.41 24.51 -13.26
C SER A 8 13.70 24.48 -14.13
N GLY A 9 14.35 25.61 -14.39
CA GLY A 9 15.47 25.68 -15.30
C GLY A 9 16.59 24.66 -15.04
N GLU A 10 16.97 24.46 -13.78
CA GLU A 10 17.93 23.42 -13.40
C GLU A 10 17.39 21.99 -13.51
N GLN A 11 16.10 21.81 -13.21
CA GLN A 11 15.46 20.49 -13.25
C GLN A 11 15.33 19.97 -14.68
N MET A 12 14.98 20.84 -15.62
CA MET A 12 14.75 20.45 -17.02
C MET A 12 16.00 19.90 -17.73
N GLY A 13 17.19 20.20 -17.24
CA GLY A 13 18.46 19.66 -17.76
C GLY A 13 18.90 18.35 -17.15
N LYS A 14 18.19 17.82 -16.15
CA LYS A 14 18.54 16.59 -15.44
C LYS A 14 17.93 15.35 -16.06
N LYS A 15 18.50 14.17 -15.73
CA LYS A 15 17.83 12.89 -16.01
C LYS A 15 16.56 12.77 -15.15
N ALA A 16 15.54 12.10 -15.68
CA ALA A 16 14.27 11.96 -14.97
C ALA A 16 14.41 11.39 -13.55
N SER A 17 15.37 10.49 -13.30
CA SER A 17 15.67 9.93 -11.98
C SER A 17 16.28 10.93 -10.97
N GLU A 18 16.71 12.10 -11.44
CA GLU A 18 17.40 13.10 -10.63
C GLU A 18 16.60 14.41 -10.52
N VAL A 19 15.46 14.50 -11.20
CA VAL A 19 14.66 15.75 -11.30
C VAL A 19 14.07 16.15 -9.97
N ILE A 20 13.56 15.17 -9.20
CA ILE A 20 12.95 15.40 -7.91
C ILE A 20 13.83 14.79 -6.82
N LYS A 21 14.32 15.62 -5.91
CA LYS A 21 15.08 15.17 -4.75
C LYS A 21 14.13 14.94 -3.58
N GLY A 22 14.24 13.81 -2.90
CA GLY A 22 13.42 13.49 -1.73
C GLY A 22 13.50 14.57 -0.65
N GLU A 23 14.70 15.09 -0.40
CA GLU A 23 14.96 16.13 0.59
C GLU A 23 14.30 17.49 0.26
N SER A 24 13.80 17.67 -0.95
CA SER A 24 13.10 18.87 -1.39
C SER A 24 11.57 18.70 -1.48
N LEU A 25 11.05 17.61 -0.94
CA LEU A 25 9.60 17.32 -0.91
C LEU A 25 8.95 17.88 0.37
N ASP A 26 9.26 19.13 0.70
CA ASP A 26 8.65 19.82 1.82
C ASP A 26 7.17 20.13 1.56
N VAL A 27 6.36 20.04 2.59
CA VAL A 27 4.94 20.38 2.55
C VAL A 27 4.71 21.70 3.27
N LEU A 28 4.09 22.65 2.59
CA LEU A 28 3.68 23.91 3.21
C LEU A 28 2.40 23.68 4.03
N ILE A 29 2.52 23.70 5.36
CA ILE A 29 1.45 23.39 6.30
C ILE A 29 0.79 24.62 6.93
N GLY A 30 1.37 25.80 6.79
CA GLY A 30 0.80 27.03 7.30
C GLY A 30 1.69 28.26 7.10
N SER A 31 1.09 29.44 7.24
CA SER A 31 1.77 30.71 7.06
C SER A 31 1.32 31.82 8.02
N ILE A 32 0.32 31.55 8.86
CA ILE A 32 -0.22 32.56 9.78
C ILE A 32 0.64 32.59 11.06
N PRO A 33 1.28 33.73 11.40
CA PRO A 33 2.04 33.84 12.63
C PRO A 33 1.11 33.85 13.85
N GLY A 34 1.50 33.18 14.90
CA GLY A 34 0.89 33.29 16.21
C GLY A 34 1.24 34.62 16.92
N PRO A 35 0.92 34.72 18.22
CA PRO A 35 1.22 35.92 19.03
C PRO A 35 2.73 36.23 19.02
N GLU A 36 3.06 37.46 19.36
CA GLU A 36 4.47 37.91 19.44
C GLU A 36 5.15 37.40 20.70
N LYS A 37 4.39 37.28 21.77
CA LYS A 37 4.86 36.87 23.08
C LYS A 37 4.08 35.70 23.63
N ASP A 38 4.70 34.90 24.46
CA ASP A 38 4.09 33.84 25.23
C ASP A 38 3.38 34.37 26.49
N GLU A 39 2.82 33.47 27.29
CA GLU A 39 2.13 33.81 28.55
C GLU A 39 3.07 34.43 29.61
N ASP A 40 4.39 34.22 29.50
CA ASP A 40 5.43 34.77 30.36
C ASP A 40 6.03 36.09 29.83
N ASP A 41 5.42 36.73 28.82
CA ASP A 41 5.88 37.96 28.14
C ASP A 41 7.23 37.82 27.43
N LYS A 42 7.61 36.58 27.02
CA LYS A 42 8.83 36.31 26.25
C LYS A 42 8.53 36.30 24.75
N ASP A 43 9.47 36.84 23.98
CA ASP A 43 9.34 36.90 22.50
C ASP A 43 9.39 35.52 21.86
N ILE A 44 8.38 35.19 21.03
CA ILE A 44 8.33 34.00 20.23
C ILE A 44 9.05 34.22 18.90
N LYS A 45 10.15 33.52 18.66
CA LYS A 45 10.98 33.72 17.45
C LYS A 45 10.36 33.11 16.19
N GLU A 46 9.81 31.87 16.29
CA GLU A 46 9.23 31.11 15.16
C GLU A 46 7.70 31.08 15.26
N ARG A 47 7.11 32.26 15.13
CA ARG A 47 5.66 32.47 15.37
C ARG A 47 4.73 31.59 14.51
N VAL A 48 5.09 31.32 13.23
CA VAL A 48 4.31 30.44 12.37
C VAL A 48 4.36 29.00 12.88
N LYS A 49 5.54 28.51 13.22
CA LYS A 49 5.73 27.17 13.81
C LYS A 49 4.95 27.05 15.12
N ALA A 50 5.08 28.03 16.01
CA ALA A 50 4.35 28.05 17.29
C ALA A 50 2.83 27.99 17.10
N ASN A 51 2.29 28.71 16.12
CA ASN A 51 0.87 28.67 15.80
C ASN A 51 0.44 27.29 15.29
N ILE A 52 1.22 26.67 14.41
CA ILE A 52 0.92 25.31 13.92
C ILE A 52 0.98 24.28 15.05
N LEU A 53 1.99 24.34 15.92
CA LEU A 53 2.08 23.45 17.07
C LEU A 53 0.88 23.63 18.03
N THR A 54 0.42 24.86 18.24
CA THR A 54 -0.79 25.13 19.01
C THR A 54 -2.02 24.47 18.40
N ILE A 55 -2.20 24.58 17.08
CA ILE A 55 -3.32 23.93 16.35
C ILE A 55 -3.22 22.41 16.50
N LEU A 56 -2.05 21.84 16.29
CA LEU A 56 -1.82 20.39 16.39
C LEU A 56 -2.11 19.88 17.80
N SER A 57 -1.67 20.61 18.82
CA SER A 57 -1.94 20.27 20.22
C SER A 57 -3.44 20.34 20.55
N GLN A 58 -4.12 21.39 20.11
CA GLN A 58 -5.55 21.58 20.40
C GLN A 58 -6.47 20.61 19.66
N GLU A 59 -6.18 20.31 18.42
CA GLU A 59 -7.06 19.48 17.58
C GLU A 59 -6.72 17.99 17.63
N TYR A 60 -5.45 17.65 17.81
CA TYR A 60 -4.98 16.26 17.71
C TYR A 60 -4.25 15.74 18.96
N GLY A 61 -3.96 16.61 19.95
CA GLY A 61 -3.20 16.24 21.14
C GLY A 61 -1.75 15.89 20.86
N VAL A 62 -1.17 16.44 19.80
CA VAL A 62 0.21 16.17 19.33
C VAL A 62 1.10 17.37 19.70
N ASP A 63 2.28 17.08 20.22
CA ASP A 63 3.30 18.09 20.50
C ASP A 63 4.56 17.95 19.62
N GLU A 64 5.55 18.83 19.79
CA GLU A 64 6.75 18.84 18.95
C GLU A 64 7.60 17.58 19.14
N ASP A 65 7.63 17.00 20.34
CA ASP A 65 8.44 15.81 20.64
C ASP A 65 7.86 14.54 19.96
N ASP A 66 6.56 14.51 19.72
CA ASP A 66 5.93 13.40 19.01
C ASP A 66 6.48 13.21 17.60
N PHE A 67 6.90 14.31 16.93
CA PHE A 67 7.47 14.25 15.58
C PHE A 67 8.84 13.58 15.52
N LEU A 68 9.55 13.40 16.64
CA LEU A 68 10.83 12.69 16.67
C LEU A 68 10.70 11.20 16.35
N SER A 69 9.53 10.62 16.58
CA SER A 69 9.23 9.20 16.35
C SER A 69 8.02 8.96 15.44
N ALA A 70 7.36 10.00 14.97
CA ALA A 70 6.19 9.88 14.11
C ALA A 70 6.54 9.35 12.74
N GLU A 71 5.70 8.47 12.20
CA GLU A 71 5.62 8.14 10.78
C GLU A 71 4.54 9.00 10.14
N ILE A 72 4.94 9.88 9.22
CA ILE A 72 4.04 10.86 8.60
C ILE A 72 3.97 10.60 7.10
N GLU A 73 2.77 10.37 6.60
CA GLU A 73 2.51 10.16 5.18
C GLU A 73 1.69 11.32 4.61
N VAL A 74 2.13 11.85 3.47
CA VAL A 74 1.40 12.85 2.71
C VAL A 74 0.70 12.18 1.55
N VAL A 75 -0.61 12.16 1.60
CA VAL A 75 -1.44 11.42 0.65
C VAL A 75 -2.47 12.35 -0.03
N PRO A 76 -2.94 12.01 -1.26
CA PRO A 76 -4.04 12.75 -1.89
C PRO A 76 -5.31 12.74 -1.04
N ALA A 77 -5.89 13.90 -0.82
CA ALA A 77 -7.10 14.08 0.00
C ALA A 77 -8.41 13.88 -0.78
N GLY A 78 -8.35 13.67 -2.09
CA GLY A 78 -9.54 13.54 -2.93
C GLY A 78 -10.27 12.21 -2.70
N GLU A 79 -11.60 12.27 -2.70
CA GLU A 79 -12.44 11.07 -2.65
C GLU A 79 -12.35 10.25 -3.95
N ALA A 80 -12.66 8.95 -3.84
CA ALA A 80 -12.84 8.11 -5.02
C ALA A 80 -14.02 8.62 -5.86
N ARG A 81 -13.87 8.61 -7.19
CA ARG A 81 -14.85 9.15 -8.13
C ARG A 81 -14.91 8.37 -9.42
N ASP A 82 -16.01 8.53 -10.13
CA ASP A 82 -16.15 8.01 -11.48
C ASP A 82 -15.10 8.60 -12.43
N TYR A 83 -14.57 7.76 -13.29
CA TYR A 83 -13.59 8.11 -14.30
C TYR A 83 -14.02 7.64 -15.69
N GLY A 84 -13.69 8.45 -16.70
CA GLY A 84 -14.16 8.28 -18.08
C GLY A 84 -15.47 9.02 -18.34
N LEU A 85 -15.73 9.34 -19.62
CA LEU A 85 -16.98 10.03 -20.01
C LEU A 85 -18.22 9.17 -19.77
N ASP A 86 -18.08 7.86 -19.86
CA ASP A 86 -19.11 6.85 -19.61
C ASP A 86 -19.17 6.37 -18.16
N ARG A 87 -18.29 6.89 -17.30
CA ARG A 87 -18.19 6.51 -15.88
C ARG A 87 -17.94 5.02 -15.65
N SER A 88 -17.25 4.38 -16.59
CA SER A 88 -16.99 2.94 -16.53
C SER A 88 -15.83 2.55 -15.61
N MET A 89 -15.10 3.52 -15.10
CA MET A 89 -13.93 3.31 -14.25
C MET A 89 -14.07 4.10 -12.94
N ILE A 90 -13.26 3.73 -11.95
CA ILE A 90 -13.16 4.44 -10.68
C ILE A 90 -11.72 4.94 -10.54
N MET A 91 -11.57 6.21 -10.16
CA MET A 91 -10.30 6.81 -9.81
C MET A 91 -10.29 7.17 -8.33
N GLY A 92 -9.29 6.70 -7.61
CA GLY A 92 -9.14 7.00 -6.19
C GLY A 92 -7.75 6.63 -5.69
N TYR A 93 -7.26 7.39 -4.70
CA TYR A 93 -6.07 7.02 -3.96
C TYR A 93 -6.30 5.72 -3.19
N GLY A 94 -5.30 4.82 -3.23
CA GLY A 94 -5.40 3.52 -2.58
C GLY A 94 -6.38 2.56 -3.26
N HIS A 95 -6.81 2.83 -4.51
CA HIS A 95 -7.55 1.88 -5.32
C HIS A 95 -6.71 0.61 -5.55
N ASP A 96 -5.45 0.77 -5.80
CA ASP A 96 -4.42 -0.23 -5.61
C ASP A 96 -4.01 -0.25 -4.12
N ASP A 97 -4.33 -1.28 -3.32
CA ASP A 97 -4.95 -2.55 -3.77
C ASP A 97 -6.33 -2.79 -3.12
N ARG A 98 -7.08 -1.76 -2.76
CA ARG A 98 -8.42 -1.92 -2.18
C ARG A 98 -9.39 -2.67 -3.09
N VAL A 99 -9.18 -2.57 -4.40
CA VAL A 99 -10.02 -3.28 -5.38
C VAL A 99 -9.87 -4.80 -5.28
N CYS A 100 -8.75 -5.31 -4.81
CA CYS A 100 -8.54 -6.73 -4.54
C CYS A 100 -8.75 -7.10 -3.07
N ALA A 101 -8.37 -6.21 -2.15
CA ALA A 101 -8.53 -6.43 -0.71
C ALA A 101 -10.00 -6.55 -0.29
N TYR A 102 -10.86 -5.65 -0.81
CA TYR A 102 -12.28 -5.66 -0.48
C TYR A 102 -13.02 -6.94 -0.93
N PRO A 103 -12.87 -7.43 -2.18
CA PRO A 103 -13.47 -8.71 -2.57
C PRO A 103 -12.95 -9.91 -1.76
N SER A 104 -11.66 -9.91 -1.41
CA SER A 104 -11.07 -10.94 -0.57
C SER A 104 -11.72 -10.98 0.83
N TYR A 105 -11.88 -9.82 1.45
CA TYR A 105 -12.59 -9.67 2.71
C TYR A 105 -14.07 -10.07 2.61
N ARG A 106 -14.76 -9.64 1.55
CA ARG A 106 -16.16 -10.00 1.30
C ARG A 106 -16.34 -11.49 1.14
N ALA A 107 -15.45 -12.15 0.40
CA ALA A 107 -15.49 -13.60 0.23
C ALA A 107 -15.42 -14.35 1.58
N MET A 108 -14.65 -13.86 2.54
CA MET A 108 -14.60 -14.41 3.89
C MET A 108 -15.92 -14.24 4.65
N LEU A 109 -16.55 -13.08 4.54
CA LEU A 109 -17.83 -12.80 5.20
C LEU A 109 -19.00 -13.59 4.61
N GLU A 110 -18.88 -14.01 3.39
CA GLU A 110 -19.92 -14.75 2.65
C GLU A 110 -19.81 -16.29 2.78
N ILE A 111 -18.83 -16.77 3.55
CA ILE A 111 -18.72 -18.20 3.87
C ILE A 111 -19.94 -18.60 4.73
N ASP A 112 -20.75 -19.50 4.23
CA ASP A 112 -21.90 -20.03 4.95
C ASP A 112 -21.51 -21.31 5.73
N GLY A 113 -21.89 -21.35 6.99
CA GLY A 113 -21.63 -22.47 7.88
C GLY A 113 -20.13 -22.63 8.26
N ALA A 114 -19.76 -23.85 8.66
CA ALA A 114 -18.39 -24.20 9.02
C ALA A 114 -17.67 -24.80 7.80
N PRO A 115 -16.64 -24.14 7.26
CA PRO A 115 -15.89 -24.68 6.14
C PRO A 115 -15.06 -25.91 6.56
N GLU A 116 -14.77 -26.80 5.63
CA GLU A 116 -13.92 -27.98 5.85
C GLU A 116 -12.50 -27.61 6.30
N TYR A 117 -11.99 -26.50 5.79
CA TYR A 117 -10.66 -26.00 6.12
C TYR A 117 -10.75 -24.61 6.75
N THR A 118 -9.82 -24.31 7.65
CA THR A 118 -9.69 -22.95 8.19
C THR A 118 -9.43 -21.96 7.06
N SER A 119 -10.32 -20.99 6.94
CA SER A 119 -10.22 -19.93 5.94
C SER A 119 -9.66 -18.67 6.58
N VAL A 120 -8.75 -18.01 5.90
CA VAL A 120 -8.08 -16.80 6.38
C VAL A 120 -8.07 -15.75 5.29
N CYS A 121 -8.48 -14.53 5.61
CA CYS A 121 -8.20 -13.36 4.80
C CYS A 121 -7.07 -12.58 5.48
N LEU A 122 -5.97 -12.40 4.78
CA LEU A 122 -4.79 -11.73 5.28
C LEU A 122 -4.60 -10.43 4.51
N LEU A 123 -4.79 -9.30 5.18
CA LEU A 123 -4.53 -7.97 4.65
C LEU A 123 -3.21 -7.48 5.23
N VAL A 124 -2.22 -7.31 4.38
CA VAL A 124 -0.85 -6.96 4.78
C VAL A 124 -0.48 -5.55 4.39
N ASP A 125 0.45 -4.97 5.12
CA ASP A 125 1.03 -3.66 4.87
C ASP A 125 2.41 -3.79 4.20
N LYS A 126 2.96 -2.67 3.73
CA LYS A 126 4.33 -2.55 3.21
C LYS A 126 4.62 -3.36 1.92
N GLU A 127 3.59 -3.71 1.14
CA GLU A 127 3.79 -4.42 -0.14
C GLU A 127 4.65 -3.61 -1.10
N GLU A 128 4.36 -2.31 -1.28
CA GLU A 128 5.01 -1.41 -2.24
C GLU A 128 6.52 -1.20 -1.97
N ILE A 129 6.96 -1.41 -0.75
CA ILE A 129 8.39 -1.34 -0.40
C ILE A 129 9.06 -2.72 -0.29
N GLY A 130 8.39 -3.78 -0.75
CA GLY A 130 8.91 -5.15 -0.79
C GLY A 130 8.48 -6.02 0.38
N SER A 131 7.35 -5.75 0.99
CA SER A 131 6.75 -6.53 2.09
C SER A 131 7.64 -6.66 3.33
N VAL A 132 8.51 -5.69 3.56
CA VAL A 132 9.46 -5.65 4.69
C VAL A 132 8.83 -5.04 5.95
N GLY A 133 9.57 -5.08 7.07
CA GLY A 133 9.12 -4.54 8.35
C GLY A 133 8.26 -5.50 9.15
N ALA A 134 7.75 -5.02 10.30
CA ALA A 134 7.05 -5.87 11.27
C ALA A 134 5.63 -6.27 10.83
N SER A 135 5.01 -5.50 9.93
CA SER A 135 3.65 -5.69 9.42
C SER A 135 3.60 -6.24 7.99
N GLY A 136 4.75 -6.32 7.29
CA GLY A 136 4.84 -6.87 5.94
C GLY A 136 4.74 -8.39 5.88
N MET A 137 4.46 -8.93 4.70
CA MET A 137 4.31 -10.38 4.50
C MET A 137 5.60 -11.18 4.77
N GLN A 138 6.78 -10.55 4.71
CA GLN A 138 8.05 -11.18 5.06
C GLN A 138 8.29 -11.25 6.58
N SER A 139 7.44 -10.62 7.40
CA SER A 139 7.50 -10.73 8.84
C SER A 139 7.03 -12.11 9.33
N ARG A 140 7.27 -12.40 10.59
CA ARG A 140 6.73 -13.60 11.23
C ARG A 140 5.34 -13.41 11.81
N PHE A 141 4.71 -12.28 11.55
CA PHE A 141 3.41 -11.96 12.14
C PHE A 141 2.37 -13.04 11.83
N PHE A 142 2.19 -13.39 10.55
CA PHE A 142 1.20 -14.40 10.16
C PHE A 142 1.53 -15.80 10.72
N GLU A 143 2.79 -16.22 10.64
CA GLU A 143 3.24 -17.50 11.20
C GLU A 143 2.94 -17.58 12.71
N ASN A 144 3.22 -16.49 13.44
CA ASN A 144 2.94 -16.40 14.87
C ASN A 144 1.42 -16.47 15.15
N CYS A 145 0.59 -15.79 14.37
CA CYS A 145 -0.87 -15.88 14.51
C CYS A 145 -1.36 -17.32 14.32
N VAL A 146 -0.85 -18.04 13.32
CA VAL A 146 -1.19 -19.45 13.10
C VAL A 146 -0.76 -20.30 14.30
N ALA A 147 0.45 -20.08 14.83
CA ALA A 147 0.94 -20.80 15.98
C ALA A 147 0.07 -20.57 17.22
N GLU A 148 -0.32 -19.32 17.49
CA GLU A 148 -1.20 -18.98 18.61
C GLU A 148 -2.59 -19.60 18.48
N VAL A 149 -3.19 -19.57 17.29
CA VAL A 149 -4.49 -20.22 17.03
C VAL A 149 -4.39 -21.73 17.28
N MET A 150 -3.33 -22.38 16.79
CA MET A 150 -3.11 -23.81 17.02
C MET A 150 -2.88 -24.11 18.50
N ASN A 151 -2.19 -23.25 19.23
CA ASN A 151 -1.99 -23.38 20.67
C ASN A 151 -3.31 -23.31 21.45
N LEU A 152 -4.17 -22.35 21.09
CA LEU A 152 -5.51 -22.24 21.67
C LEU A 152 -6.41 -23.44 21.35
N ALA A 153 -6.22 -24.05 20.20
CA ALA A 153 -6.92 -25.28 19.79
C ALA A 153 -6.36 -26.56 20.44
N GLY A 154 -5.22 -26.48 21.12
CA GLY A 154 -4.58 -27.64 21.77
C GLY A 154 -3.71 -28.50 20.84
N ASP A 155 -3.45 -28.04 19.60
CA ASP A 155 -2.73 -28.79 18.55
C ASP A 155 -1.36 -28.19 18.21
N TYR A 156 -0.79 -27.40 19.09
CA TYR A 156 0.47 -26.71 18.81
C TYR A 156 1.68 -27.65 18.90
N SER A 157 2.47 -27.58 17.85
CA SER A 157 3.92 -27.86 17.85
C SER A 157 4.56 -27.13 16.66
N GLU A 158 5.86 -26.83 16.73
CA GLU A 158 6.55 -26.20 15.58
C GLU A 158 6.38 -26.99 14.28
N LEU A 159 6.43 -28.33 14.37
CA LEU A 159 6.24 -29.19 13.19
C LEU A 159 4.80 -29.14 12.68
N ALA A 160 3.81 -29.03 13.57
CA ALA A 160 2.41 -28.91 13.19
C ALA A 160 2.15 -27.57 12.48
N VAL A 161 2.68 -26.45 12.96
CA VAL A 161 2.61 -25.14 12.28
C VAL A 161 3.22 -25.22 10.88
N ARG A 162 4.41 -25.77 10.73
CA ARG A 162 5.06 -25.92 9.41
C ARG A 162 4.26 -26.81 8.47
N ARG A 163 3.61 -27.87 8.97
CA ARG A 163 2.74 -28.72 8.18
C ARG A 163 1.46 -27.98 7.76
N ALA A 164 0.85 -27.21 8.65
CA ALA A 164 -0.32 -26.39 8.36
C ALA A 164 0.00 -25.39 7.23
N LEU A 165 1.07 -24.63 7.36
CA LEU A 165 1.50 -23.68 6.33
C LEU A 165 1.84 -24.38 5.00
N LYS A 166 2.57 -25.49 5.02
CA LYS A 166 2.89 -26.27 3.82
C LYS A 166 1.65 -26.79 3.09
N ASN A 167 0.64 -27.20 3.83
CA ASN A 167 -0.59 -27.75 3.27
C ASN A 167 -1.63 -26.67 2.89
N SER A 168 -1.40 -25.44 3.29
CA SER A 168 -2.24 -24.29 2.97
C SER A 168 -2.19 -23.96 1.48
N LYS A 169 -3.29 -23.40 0.99
CA LYS A 169 -3.42 -22.88 -0.37
C LYS A 169 -3.63 -21.39 -0.25
N VAL A 170 -2.87 -20.62 -1.00
CA VAL A 170 -2.88 -19.15 -0.94
C VAL A 170 -3.26 -18.61 -2.31
N LEU A 171 -4.22 -17.71 -2.32
CA LEU A 171 -4.49 -16.82 -3.44
C LEU A 171 -3.87 -15.48 -3.08
N SER A 172 -2.80 -15.11 -3.79
CA SER A 172 -2.22 -13.78 -3.68
C SER A 172 -2.98 -12.87 -4.61
N SER A 173 -3.67 -11.91 -4.04
CA SER A 173 -4.56 -11.00 -4.77
C SER A 173 -3.91 -9.62 -4.81
N ASP A 174 -3.78 -9.09 -6.02
CA ASP A 174 -3.16 -7.80 -6.31
C ASP A 174 -3.64 -7.31 -7.67
N VAL A 175 -3.48 -6.03 -7.95
CA VAL A 175 -3.80 -5.47 -9.26
C VAL A 175 -2.81 -5.93 -10.33
N SER A 176 -3.24 -5.91 -11.58
CA SER A 176 -2.39 -6.22 -12.72
C SER A 176 -2.53 -5.13 -13.79
N ALA A 177 -1.39 -4.62 -14.28
CA ALA A 177 -1.38 -3.67 -15.36
C ALA A 177 -1.95 -4.31 -16.64
N ALA A 178 -2.96 -3.68 -17.23
CA ALA A 178 -3.46 -4.06 -18.55
C ALA A 178 -2.48 -3.64 -19.64
N PHE A 179 -2.53 -4.34 -20.79
CA PHE A 179 -1.75 -3.95 -21.96
C PHE A 179 -2.06 -2.50 -22.37
N ASP A 180 -1.03 -1.67 -22.36
CA ASP A 180 -1.12 -0.27 -22.78
C ASP A 180 -0.50 -0.12 -24.18
N PRO A 181 -1.28 0.31 -25.20
CA PRO A 181 -0.78 0.50 -26.56
C PRO A 181 0.25 1.64 -26.66
N ASN A 182 0.35 2.53 -25.71
CA ASN A 182 1.38 3.56 -25.67
C ASN A 182 2.76 3.01 -25.24
N TYR A 183 2.78 1.85 -24.58
CA TYR A 183 3.98 1.21 -24.06
C TYR A 183 4.12 -0.25 -24.52
N PRO A 184 3.97 -0.55 -25.84
CA PRO A 184 3.92 -1.94 -26.30
C PRO A 184 5.23 -2.70 -26.11
N SER A 185 6.34 -2.00 -25.94
CA SER A 185 7.68 -2.60 -25.80
C SER A 185 7.93 -3.17 -24.38
N VAL A 186 7.14 -2.76 -23.39
CA VAL A 186 7.31 -3.22 -22.01
C VAL A 186 6.40 -4.40 -21.65
N MET A 187 5.52 -4.82 -22.57
CA MET A 187 4.53 -5.87 -22.34
C MET A 187 4.56 -6.95 -23.43
N GLU A 188 4.48 -8.20 -23.04
CA GLU A 188 4.28 -9.35 -23.95
C GLU A 188 2.77 -9.56 -24.15
N LYS A 189 2.28 -9.27 -25.37
CA LYS A 189 0.84 -9.30 -25.68
C LYS A 189 0.15 -10.62 -25.36
N LYS A 190 0.83 -11.76 -25.48
CA LYS A 190 0.24 -13.07 -25.22
C LYS A 190 0.09 -13.39 -23.73
N ASN A 191 0.84 -12.67 -22.87
CA ASN A 191 0.83 -12.87 -21.43
C ASN A 191 0.33 -11.63 -20.67
N SER A 192 -0.23 -10.66 -21.38
CA SER A 192 -0.76 -9.44 -20.77
C SER A 192 -2.25 -9.60 -20.41
N ALA A 193 -2.65 -8.92 -19.37
CA ALA A 193 -4.07 -8.64 -19.10
C ALA A 193 -4.58 -7.62 -20.13
N TYR A 194 -5.87 -7.66 -20.38
CA TYR A 194 -6.55 -6.69 -21.23
C TYR A 194 -7.72 -6.08 -20.49
N PHE A 195 -7.86 -4.79 -20.58
CA PHE A 195 -8.91 -4.04 -19.91
C PHE A 195 -10.30 -4.56 -20.27
N GLY A 196 -11.17 -4.71 -19.27
CA GLY A 196 -12.53 -5.20 -19.46
C GLY A 196 -12.68 -6.68 -19.81
N LYS A 197 -11.64 -7.49 -19.63
CA LYS A 197 -11.68 -8.93 -19.92
C LYS A 197 -11.90 -9.82 -18.70
N GLY A 198 -12.11 -9.24 -17.53
CA GLY A 198 -12.43 -9.96 -16.32
C GLY A 198 -11.22 -10.26 -15.42
N LEU A 199 -11.36 -11.29 -14.61
CA LEU A 199 -10.33 -11.70 -13.64
C LEU A 199 -9.08 -12.23 -14.34
N VAL A 200 -7.92 -11.88 -13.81
CA VAL A 200 -6.62 -12.29 -14.37
C VAL A 200 -5.92 -13.26 -13.43
N PHE A 201 -5.43 -14.36 -13.98
CA PHE A 201 -4.48 -15.24 -13.31
C PHE A 201 -3.08 -15.01 -13.87
N ASN A 202 -2.18 -14.49 -13.07
CA ASN A 202 -0.78 -14.33 -13.43
C ASN A 202 0.00 -15.59 -13.08
N LYS A 203 0.68 -16.19 -14.07
CA LYS A 203 1.65 -17.25 -13.82
C LYS A 203 2.93 -16.68 -13.20
N TYR A 204 3.34 -15.51 -13.67
CA TYR A 204 4.48 -14.77 -13.19
C TYR A 204 4.02 -13.35 -12.82
N THR A 205 4.50 -12.83 -11.70
CA THR A 205 4.21 -11.47 -11.23
C THR A 205 5.48 -10.63 -11.20
N GLY A 206 5.33 -9.31 -11.26
CA GLY A 206 6.43 -8.35 -11.16
C GLY A 206 6.85 -7.73 -12.48
N ALA A 207 7.40 -6.52 -12.42
CA ALA A 207 7.77 -5.69 -13.56
C ALA A 207 8.94 -6.23 -14.38
N ARG A 208 9.68 -7.20 -13.87
CA ARG A 208 10.86 -7.81 -14.54
C ARG A 208 10.55 -9.13 -15.21
N GLY A 209 9.29 -9.42 -15.48
CA GLY A 209 8.86 -10.69 -16.05
C GLY A 209 9.22 -11.87 -15.13
N LYS A 210 9.96 -12.85 -15.62
CA LYS A 210 10.35 -14.03 -14.85
C LYS A 210 11.44 -13.75 -13.81
N SER A 211 12.17 -12.66 -13.93
CA SER A 211 13.25 -12.32 -13.01
C SER A 211 12.71 -11.54 -11.82
N GLY A 212 12.88 -12.07 -10.62
CA GLY A 212 12.43 -11.46 -9.38
C GLY A 212 10.92 -11.48 -9.16
N SER A 213 10.19 -12.29 -9.94
CA SER A 213 8.75 -12.45 -9.77
C SER A 213 8.39 -13.79 -9.10
N ASN A 214 7.18 -13.84 -8.54
CA ASN A 214 6.61 -15.08 -8.03
C ASN A 214 6.21 -16.00 -9.19
N ASP A 215 6.41 -17.29 -8.99
CA ASP A 215 5.99 -18.33 -9.92
C ASP A 215 4.83 -19.13 -9.31
N ALA A 216 3.63 -18.94 -9.85
CA ALA A 216 2.44 -19.67 -9.39
C ALA A 216 2.61 -21.19 -9.60
N ASN A 217 2.27 -21.97 -8.57
CA ASN A 217 2.32 -23.43 -8.61
C ASN A 217 1.42 -23.99 -9.70
N ALA A 218 1.97 -24.81 -10.60
CA ALA A 218 1.28 -25.29 -11.79
C ALA A 218 0.07 -26.18 -11.48
N GLU A 219 0.20 -27.06 -10.49
CA GLU A 219 -0.87 -27.96 -10.05
C GLU A 219 -2.03 -27.17 -9.44
N TYR A 220 -1.71 -26.12 -8.66
CA TYR A 220 -2.74 -25.27 -8.06
C TYR A 220 -3.44 -24.42 -9.12
N VAL A 221 -2.72 -23.85 -10.07
CA VAL A 221 -3.32 -23.12 -11.22
C VAL A 221 -4.23 -24.04 -12.03
N ALA A 222 -3.80 -25.27 -12.32
CA ALA A 222 -4.63 -26.24 -13.03
C ALA A 222 -5.93 -26.56 -12.26
N ARG A 223 -5.86 -26.68 -10.94
CA ARG A 223 -7.06 -26.89 -10.09
C ARG A 223 -8.01 -25.69 -10.08
N LEU A 224 -7.50 -24.47 -10.14
CA LEU A 224 -8.33 -23.25 -10.17
C LEU A 224 -9.02 -23.04 -11.53
N ARG A 225 -8.47 -23.61 -12.60
CA ARG A 225 -9.04 -23.51 -13.95
C ARG A 225 -10.18 -24.48 -14.24
N ASN A 226 -10.33 -25.54 -13.46
CA ASN A 226 -11.36 -26.56 -13.58
C ASN A 226 -12.54 -26.30 -12.62
#